data_e396f46592892226ddc9e1fa36364582
#
_entry.id   e396f46592892226ddc9e1fa36364582
#
_cell.length_a   1.000
_cell.length_b   1.000
_cell.length_c   1.000
_cell.angle_alpha   90.00
_cell.angle_beta   90.00
_cell.angle_gamma   90.00
#
_symmetry.space_group_name_H-M   'P 1'
#
loop_
_entity.id
_entity.type
_entity.pdbx_description
1 polymer ?
#
loop_
_entity_poly.entity_id
_entity_poly.type
_entity_poly.pdbx_seq_one_letter_code
_entity_poly.pdbx_strand_id
1 'polypeptide(L)'
;MNGDAPLPPLPDQTGGGRISRPGRRIPYAQGAPSSRVAPGDVPTTLPFSFNQYGYRPVTDLPEYLRPWRDRPTRWENITPHTDKLFLDAEGVIQVREGAGMPGYDQPVTQIQFALGCITSYRTETDATRRALFLTRAKAQAKRLIDRRVEARGAWYFPYPFDYTHSTHSGVSYKAPWYSGMAQGEAISLFIQLSQLEAVTDVERSLYRQAADAAFASLLRGDDGTPWVVHKNATGYLWIQEYPGAQPAFGDYTYNGMIFALFGLWDYYAATGHELALALYDGGATTMARYFPLLRNVRWHSYYCQTHRIPTPSYHQHHINLFRQLHWQTGSPDFAYHTDVLTDDFPSPYLDDGSTVAFAAGTHTLYRLDTKADGGWDASKRDAQLETKKVTFTRATQAPADMRRRIQDRGIYYRISAGAYTGWWVGETWPTAFLRGQYLTTTYLPHRTITFPGGNREVDVYRFTEDGDDASIRTVSFTNPSNAPTDRRAIVNGRPMYQITAGALTGYWAAATGVTINGGTPVQP
;
A
#
# COMPACT_ATOMS: atom_id res chain seq x y z
N MET A 1 -6.55 18.93 -21.78
CA MET A 1 -6.49 19.53 -20.43
C MET A 1 -6.57 18.37 -19.47
N ASN A 2 -5.44 18.04 -18.86
CA ASN A 2 -5.24 16.74 -18.21
C ASN A 2 -5.75 16.79 -16.77
N GLY A 3 -6.92 16.25 -16.57
CA GLY A 3 -7.61 16.20 -15.28
C GLY A 3 -7.21 15.00 -14.42
N ASP A 4 -5.91 14.70 -14.33
CA ASP A 4 -5.41 13.93 -13.21
C ASP A 4 -5.16 14.90 -12.06
N ALA A 5 -6.18 15.11 -11.21
CA ALA A 5 -5.86 15.49 -9.85
C ALA A 5 -5.19 14.25 -9.24
N PRO A 6 -3.85 14.18 -9.14
CA PRO A 6 -3.25 13.13 -8.37
C PRO A 6 -3.86 13.25 -6.98
N LEU A 7 -4.35 12.13 -6.45
CA LEU A 7 -4.47 12.02 -5.00
C LEU A 7 -3.19 12.63 -4.43
N PRO A 8 -3.27 13.49 -3.39
CA PRO A 8 -2.08 14.08 -2.81
C PRO A 8 -1.06 12.95 -2.67
N PRO A 9 0.18 13.14 -3.14
CA PRO A 9 1.17 12.09 -3.03
C PRO A 9 1.11 11.63 -1.59
N LEU A 10 0.92 10.32 -1.40
CA LEU A 10 1.16 9.76 -0.07
C LEU A 10 2.56 10.23 0.27
N PRO A 11 2.78 10.86 1.43
CA PRO A 11 4.10 11.31 1.83
C PRO A 11 5.06 10.16 1.56
N ASP A 12 6.11 10.46 0.82
CA ASP A 12 7.10 9.50 0.34
C ASP A 12 7.51 8.58 1.48
N GLN A 13 7.08 7.31 1.42
CA GLN A 13 7.63 6.29 2.31
C GLN A 13 9.01 5.87 1.78
N THR A 14 9.91 6.83 1.72
CA THR A 14 11.33 6.58 1.46
C THR A 14 12.05 6.09 2.70
N GLY A 15 11.39 6.05 3.85
CA GLY A 15 11.97 5.49 5.05
C GLY A 15 11.77 3.98 5.07
N GLY A 16 12.81 3.20 4.91
CA GLY A 16 12.96 1.98 5.69
C GLY A 16 12.91 2.43 7.16
N GLY A 17 11.68 2.67 7.66
CA GLY A 17 11.49 3.23 8.97
C GLY A 17 12.26 2.39 9.97
N ARG A 18 13.27 2.99 10.63
CA ARG A 18 13.65 2.51 11.94
C ARG A 18 12.33 2.26 12.65
N ILE A 19 12.02 0.99 12.93
CA ILE A 19 10.90 0.67 13.83
C ILE A 19 11.26 1.39 15.12
N SER A 20 10.70 2.57 15.29
CA SER A 20 10.81 3.29 16.55
C SER A 20 10.31 2.31 17.60
N ARG A 21 11.12 2.09 18.63
CA ARG A 21 10.81 1.21 19.75
C ARG A 21 9.34 1.37 20.10
N PRO A 22 8.58 0.28 20.33
CA PRO A 22 7.16 0.34 20.57
C PRO A 22 6.90 1.33 21.72
N GLY A 23 6.28 2.45 21.39
CA GLY A 23 5.71 3.36 22.36
C GLY A 23 4.74 2.54 23.22
N ARG A 24 4.68 2.87 24.51
CA ARG A 24 3.79 2.25 25.51
C ARG A 24 2.46 1.85 24.88
N ARG A 25 2.13 0.55 24.93
CA ARG A 25 0.84 0.01 24.54
C ARG A 25 -0.26 0.80 25.26
N ILE A 26 -1.05 1.55 24.51
CA ILE A 26 -2.37 1.97 24.99
C ILE A 26 -3.25 0.74 24.81
N PRO A 27 -3.83 0.16 25.86
CA PRO A 27 -4.74 -0.96 25.73
C PRO A 27 -5.91 -0.52 24.84
N TYR A 28 -6.15 -1.22 23.75
CA TYR A 28 -7.37 -1.06 22.99
C TYR A 28 -8.51 -1.47 23.91
N ALA A 29 -9.33 -0.52 24.33
CA ALA A 29 -10.58 -0.84 25.02
C ALA A 29 -11.42 -1.66 24.04
N GLN A 30 -11.52 -2.96 24.29
CA GLN A 30 -12.54 -3.79 23.66
C GLN A 30 -13.88 -3.18 24.08
N GLY A 31 -14.41 -2.32 23.22
CA GLY A 31 -15.79 -1.87 23.34
C GLY A 31 -16.65 -3.12 23.36
N ALA A 32 -17.51 -3.26 24.37
CA ALA A 32 -18.54 -4.27 24.38
C ALA A 32 -19.23 -4.28 23.00
N PRO A 33 -19.60 -5.44 22.44
CA PRO A 33 -20.26 -5.52 21.15
C PRO A 33 -21.44 -4.55 21.17
N SER A 34 -21.31 -3.48 20.37
CA SER A 34 -22.36 -2.48 20.27
C SER A 34 -23.63 -3.13 19.78
N SER A 35 -24.75 -2.70 20.34
CA SER A 35 -26.08 -3.08 19.92
C SER A 35 -26.14 -3.18 18.39
N ARG A 36 -26.45 -4.38 17.93
CA ARG A 36 -26.65 -4.77 16.54
C ARG A 36 -27.48 -3.71 15.81
N VAL A 37 -27.11 -3.45 14.55
CA VAL A 37 -28.05 -2.89 13.54
C VAL A 37 -29.40 -3.54 13.78
N ALA A 38 -30.46 -2.73 13.85
CA ALA A 38 -31.79 -3.28 14.01
C ALA A 38 -32.03 -4.34 12.91
N PRO A 39 -32.55 -5.52 13.23
CA PRO A 39 -32.59 -6.66 12.31
C PRO A 39 -33.42 -6.44 11.03
N GLY A 40 -33.90 -5.23 10.75
CA GLY A 40 -34.82 -4.94 9.64
C GLY A 40 -34.15 -4.40 8.36
N ASP A 41 -32.95 -3.81 8.43
CA ASP A 41 -32.46 -2.96 7.33
C ASP A 41 -31.26 -3.51 6.54
N VAL A 42 -30.56 -4.53 7.05
CA VAL A 42 -29.45 -5.17 6.33
C VAL A 42 -29.88 -6.55 5.88
N PRO A 43 -29.83 -6.88 4.58
CA PRO A 43 -30.16 -8.21 4.10
C PRO A 43 -29.32 -9.27 4.82
N THR A 44 -29.95 -10.30 5.32
CA THR A 44 -29.26 -11.44 5.96
C THR A 44 -28.53 -12.31 4.93
N THR A 45 -28.85 -12.14 3.63
CA THR A 45 -28.24 -12.88 2.53
C THR A 45 -27.89 -11.90 1.41
N LEU A 46 -26.75 -12.16 0.74
CA LEU A 46 -26.38 -11.43 -0.47
C LEU A 46 -27.23 -11.87 -1.65
N PRO A 47 -27.64 -10.95 -2.54
CA PRO A 47 -28.40 -11.27 -3.75
C PRO A 47 -27.56 -12.00 -4.80
N PHE A 48 -26.27 -12.18 -4.55
CA PHE A 48 -25.30 -12.78 -5.46
C PHE A 48 -24.30 -13.66 -4.70
N SER A 49 -23.80 -14.70 -5.35
CA SER A 49 -22.72 -15.55 -4.86
C SER A 49 -21.41 -15.22 -5.61
N PHE A 50 -20.28 -15.41 -4.97
CA PHE A 50 -18.95 -15.15 -5.54
C PHE A 50 -17.91 -16.13 -4.99
N ASN A 51 -16.77 -16.19 -5.65
CA ASN A 51 -15.66 -17.05 -5.27
C ASN A 51 -15.04 -16.57 -3.96
N GLN A 52 -14.76 -17.51 -3.06
CA GLN A 52 -14.07 -17.32 -1.78
C GLN A 52 -12.98 -18.36 -1.64
N TYR A 53 -11.85 -17.99 -1.02
CA TYR A 53 -10.73 -18.88 -0.76
C TYR A 53 -10.58 -19.23 0.72
N GLY A 54 -11.16 -18.43 1.61
CA GLY A 54 -11.07 -18.57 3.06
C GLY A 54 -10.10 -17.56 3.70
N TYR A 55 -9.81 -16.43 3.04
CA TYR A 55 -9.04 -15.35 3.66
C TYR A 55 -9.82 -14.78 4.84
N ARG A 56 -9.22 -14.85 6.05
CA ARG A 56 -9.83 -14.40 7.29
C ARG A 56 -9.14 -13.15 7.81
N PRO A 57 -9.88 -12.07 8.10
CA PRO A 57 -9.31 -10.89 8.73
C PRO A 57 -8.75 -11.18 10.11
N VAL A 58 -7.48 -10.85 10.34
CA VAL A 58 -6.85 -10.83 11.66
C VAL A 58 -7.24 -9.53 12.34
N THR A 59 -8.07 -9.60 13.37
CA THR A 59 -8.66 -8.41 14.02
C THR A 59 -7.85 -7.89 15.22
N ASP A 60 -6.94 -8.69 15.75
CA ASP A 60 -6.05 -8.36 16.89
C ASP A 60 -4.69 -7.82 16.45
N LEU A 61 -4.61 -7.27 15.24
CA LEU A 61 -3.39 -6.64 14.75
C LEU A 61 -2.89 -5.56 15.71
N PRO A 62 -1.55 -5.49 15.93
CA PRO A 62 -0.93 -4.35 16.60
C PRO A 62 -1.38 -3.03 15.96
N GLU A 63 -1.59 -1.99 16.77
CA GLU A 63 -2.15 -0.72 16.32
C GLU A 63 -1.41 -0.15 15.09
N TYR A 64 -0.08 -0.21 15.10
CA TYR A 64 0.75 0.33 14.02
C TYR A 64 0.70 -0.47 12.71
N LEU A 65 0.15 -1.68 12.71
CA LEU A 65 -0.05 -2.53 11.52
C LEU A 65 -1.49 -2.55 11.01
N ARG A 66 -2.40 -1.84 11.67
CA ARG A 66 -3.79 -1.76 11.21
C ARG A 66 -3.91 -0.93 9.93
N PRO A 67 -4.93 -1.16 9.11
CA PRO A 67 -5.23 -0.29 7.98
C PRO A 67 -5.21 1.17 8.39
N TRP A 68 -4.66 2.03 7.54
CA TRP A 68 -4.51 3.47 7.76
C TRP A 68 -3.49 3.90 8.84
N ARG A 69 -2.87 2.96 9.60
CA ARG A 69 -1.94 3.27 10.68
C ARG A 69 -0.47 3.22 10.27
N ASP A 70 -0.10 2.28 9.42
CA ASP A 70 1.27 2.16 8.91
C ASP A 70 1.59 3.21 7.84
N ARG A 71 0.56 3.88 7.31
CA ARG A 71 0.74 5.02 6.43
C ARG A 71 1.25 6.20 7.24
N PRO A 72 2.31 6.88 6.79
CA PRO A 72 2.65 8.20 7.28
C PRO A 72 1.65 9.22 6.75
N THR A 73 0.38 9.03 7.07
CA THR A 73 -0.70 9.98 6.80
C THR A 73 -0.72 11.09 7.84
N ARG A 74 0.43 11.37 8.45
CA ARG A 74 0.57 12.54 9.29
C ARG A 74 0.39 13.75 8.41
N TRP A 75 -0.78 14.33 8.46
CA TRP A 75 -1.02 15.62 7.87
C TRP A 75 -0.35 16.68 8.74
N GLU A 76 0.96 16.88 8.54
CA GLU A 76 1.68 17.94 9.21
C GLU A 76 1.07 19.29 8.90
N ASN A 77 0.56 19.45 7.67
CA ASN A 77 -0.20 20.62 7.27
C ASN A 77 -1.70 20.39 7.52
N ILE A 78 -2.17 20.85 8.66
CA ILE A 78 -3.58 20.77 9.09
C ILE A 78 -4.48 21.77 8.36
N THR A 79 -3.89 22.69 7.60
CA THR A 79 -4.54 23.68 6.75
C THR A 79 -3.98 23.63 5.33
N PRO A 80 -4.21 22.53 4.58
CA PRO A 80 -3.65 22.39 3.24
C PRO A 80 -4.15 23.52 2.35
N HIS A 81 -3.21 24.19 1.66
CA HIS A 81 -3.49 25.19 0.66
C HIS A 81 -2.46 25.08 -0.46
N THR A 82 -2.89 24.51 -1.57
CA THR A 82 -2.08 24.35 -2.79
C THR A 82 -2.89 24.80 -4.00
N ASP A 83 -2.31 24.74 -5.17
CA ASP A 83 -3.04 25.02 -6.42
C ASP A 83 -4.20 24.05 -6.65
N LYS A 84 -4.15 22.86 -6.09
CA LYS A 84 -5.13 21.79 -6.28
C LYS A 84 -6.02 21.53 -5.07
N LEU A 85 -5.59 21.88 -3.87
CA LEU A 85 -6.26 21.54 -2.61
C LEU A 85 -6.35 22.77 -1.69
N PHE A 86 -7.49 22.95 -1.03
CA PHE A 86 -7.66 23.95 0.02
C PHE A 86 -8.79 23.53 0.97
N LEU A 87 -8.88 24.20 2.12
CA LEU A 87 -10.03 24.06 3.02
C LEU A 87 -11.04 25.17 2.75
N ASP A 88 -12.32 24.80 2.69
CA ASP A 88 -13.41 25.78 2.67
C ASP A 88 -13.64 26.41 4.07
N ALA A 89 -14.63 27.28 4.17
CA ALA A 89 -14.95 27.99 5.42
C ALA A 89 -15.38 27.03 6.56
N GLU A 90 -15.90 25.86 6.22
CA GLU A 90 -16.30 24.81 7.19
C GLU A 90 -15.13 23.90 7.57
N GLY A 91 -13.96 24.10 6.96
CA GLY A 91 -12.77 23.27 7.18
C GLY A 91 -12.80 21.93 6.43
N VAL A 92 -13.61 21.86 5.38
CA VAL A 92 -13.68 20.69 4.51
C VAL A 92 -12.70 20.86 3.36
N ILE A 93 -11.93 19.79 3.09
CA ILE A 93 -10.98 19.80 1.99
C ILE A 93 -11.72 19.79 0.65
N GLN A 94 -11.32 20.68 -0.23
CA GLN A 94 -11.86 20.84 -1.57
C GLN A 94 -10.76 20.59 -2.60
N VAL A 95 -11.14 19.97 -3.72
CA VAL A 95 -10.29 19.84 -4.90
C VAL A 95 -10.66 20.93 -5.90
N ARG A 96 -9.68 21.45 -6.65
CA ARG A 96 -9.89 22.44 -7.72
C ARG A 96 -8.92 22.20 -8.89
N GLU A 97 -9.29 22.69 -10.06
CA GLU A 97 -8.48 22.54 -11.28
C GLU A 97 -7.18 23.35 -11.24
N GLY A 98 -7.15 24.45 -10.51
CA GLY A 98 -5.99 25.33 -10.37
C GLY A 98 -6.21 26.41 -9.33
N ALA A 99 -5.16 27.16 -9.02
CA ALA A 99 -5.23 28.30 -8.10
C ALA A 99 -6.32 29.29 -8.50
N GLY A 100 -7.17 29.68 -7.53
CA GLY A 100 -8.27 30.62 -7.76
C GLY A 100 -9.51 30.04 -8.44
N MET A 101 -9.48 28.78 -8.88
CA MET A 101 -10.66 28.10 -9.44
C MET A 101 -11.61 27.65 -8.33
N PRO A 102 -12.93 27.55 -8.62
CA PRO A 102 -13.89 26.97 -7.69
C PRO A 102 -13.51 25.58 -7.23
N GLY A 103 -13.72 25.28 -5.95
CA GLY A 103 -13.55 23.94 -5.39
C GLY A 103 -14.80 23.10 -5.54
N TYR A 104 -14.60 21.79 -5.46
CA TYR A 104 -15.67 20.81 -5.42
C TYR A 104 -15.35 19.68 -4.41
N ASP A 105 -16.41 19.08 -3.89
CA ASP A 105 -16.31 17.94 -3.01
C ASP A 105 -15.80 16.71 -3.80
N GLN A 106 -14.76 16.07 -3.29
CA GLN A 106 -14.28 14.78 -3.79
C GLN A 106 -14.24 13.79 -2.64
N PRO A 107 -15.18 12.85 -2.55
CA PRO A 107 -15.34 11.97 -1.37
C PRO A 107 -14.07 11.26 -0.95
N VAL A 108 -13.31 10.65 -1.87
CA VAL A 108 -12.05 9.95 -1.52
C VAL A 108 -11.05 10.91 -0.86
N THR A 109 -10.85 12.11 -1.41
CA THR A 109 -9.92 13.10 -0.84
C THR A 109 -10.38 13.53 0.56
N GLN A 110 -11.67 13.77 0.75
CA GLN A 110 -12.24 14.13 2.05
C GLN A 110 -12.03 13.02 3.07
N ILE A 111 -12.33 11.78 2.70
CA ILE A 111 -12.20 10.62 3.59
C ILE A 111 -10.73 10.37 3.95
N GLN A 112 -9.83 10.38 2.99
CA GLN A 112 -8.40 10.15 3.24
C GLN A 112 -7.79 11.26 4.10
N PHE A 113 -8.18 12.52 3.89
CA PHE A 113 -7.79 13.62 4.75
C PHE A 113 -8.29 13.40 6.20
N ALA A 114 -9.55 13.00 6.36
CA ALA A 114 -10.12 12.70 7.68
C ALA A 114 -9.41 11.54 8.38
N LEU A 115 -9.15 10.44 7.68
CA LEU A 115 -8.40 9.30 8.22
C LEU A 115 -6.97 9.68 8.62
N GLY A 116 -6.31 10.51 7.81
CA GLY A 116 -5.01 11.11 8.16
C GLY A 116 -5.09 11.99 9.41
N CYS A 117 -6.12 12.81 9.53
CA CYS A 117 -6.37 13.61 10.73
C CYS A 117 -6.61 12.74 11.97
N ILE A 118 -7.35 11.62 11.86
CA ILE A 118 -7.56 10.67 12.96
C ILE A 118 -6.23 10.03 13.38
N THR A 119 -5.39 9.64 12.42
CA THR A 119 -4.07 9.08 12.70
C THR A 119 -3.20 10.09 13.43
N SER A 120 -3.18 11.35 12.98
CA SER A 120 -2.45 12.44 13.62
C SER A 120 -3.01 12.77 15.00
N TYR A 121 -4.34 12.79 15.18
CA TYR A 121 -5.00 12.98 16.47
C TYR A 121 -4.53 11.97 17.54
N ARG A 122 -4.31 10.71 17.14
CA ARG A 122 -3.85 9.66 18.07
C ARG A 122 -2.40 9.82 18.52
N THR A 123 -1.58 10.47 17.72
CA THR A 123 -0.13 10.59 17.95
C THR A 123 0.32 11.99 18.35
N GLU A 124 -0.53 13.01 18.17
CA GLU A 124 -0.22 14.41 18.49
C GLU A 124 -0.22 14.64 20.01
N THR A 125 0.79 15.30 20.49
CA THR A 125 0.98 15.62 21.92
C THR A 125 0.53 17.03 22.28
N ASP A 126 0.54 17.98 21.34
CA ASP A 126 -0.01 19.31 21.54
C ASP A 126 -1.53 19.28 21.55
N ALA A 127 -2.14 19.70 22.65
CA ALA A 127 -3.58 19.59 22.87
C ALA A 127 -4.40 20.42 21.85
N THR A 128 -3.90 21.58 21.45
CA THR A 128 -4.59 22.46 20.49
C THR A 128 -4.56 21.87 19.11
N ARG A 129 -3.41 21.40 18.65
CA ARG A 129 -3.28 20.74 17.36
C ARG A 129 -4.07 19.43 17.33
N ARG A 130 -4.04 18.65 18.42
CA ARG A 130 -4.81 17.43 18.56
C ARG A 130 -6.31 17.68 18.41
N ALA A 131 -6.84 18.71 19.09
CA ALA A 131 -8.25 19.10 18.96
C ALA A 131 -8.60 19.56 17.55
N LEU A 132 -7.70 20.29 16.88
CA LEU A 132 -7.90 20.72 15.51
C LEU A 132 -7.92 19.55 14.51
N PHE A 133 -7.07 18.54 14.66
CA PHE A 133 -7.13 17.32 13.86
C PHE A 133 -8.49 16.63 13.98
N LEU A 134 -9.01 16.48 15.19
CA LEU A 134 -10.34 15.91 15.41
C LEU A 134 -11.44 16.75 14.76
N THR A 135 -11.38 18.06 14.90
CA THR A 135 -12.31 19.00 14.26
C THR A 135 -12.32 18.84 12.74
N ARG A 136 -11.14 18.74 12.11
CA ARG A 136 -11.01 18.49 10.67
C ARG A 136 -11.61 17.16 10.24
N ALA A 137 -11.34 16.09 10.98
CA ALA A 137 -11.93 14.77 10.68
C ALA A 137 -13.46 14.79 10.77
N LYS A 138 -14.02 15.40 11.83
CA LYS A 138 -15.48 15.56 12.00
C LYS A 138 -16.13 16.42 10.90
N ALA A 139 -15.46 17.48 10.44
CA ALA A 139 -15.97 18.33 9.36
C ALA A 139 -16.14 17.54 8.04
N GLN A 140 -15.16 16.69 7.69
CA GLN A 140 -15.28 15.84 6.51
C GLN A 140 -16.43 14.84 6.66
N ALA A 141 -16.51 14.15 7.80
CA ALA A 141 -17.55 13.18 8.07
C ALA A 141 -18.95 13.83 8.00
N LYS A 142 -19.10 15.02 8.58
CA LYS A 142 -20.36 15.80 8.50
C LYS A 142 -20.73 16.10 7.05
N ARG A 143 -19.79 16.61 6.24
CA ARG A 143 -20.02 16.92 4.82
C ARG A 143 -20.48 15.70 4.03
N LEU A 144 -19.85 14.55 4.24
CA LEU A 144 -20.24 13.28 3.59
C LEU A 144 -21.67 12.88 3.98
N ILE A 145 -22.01 12.97 5.29
CA ILE A 145 -23.35 12.65 5.79
C ILE A 145 -24.39 13.62 5.22
N ASP A 146 -24.12 14.92 5.21
CA ASP A 146 -25.07 15.94 4.74
C ASP A 146 -25.34 15.82 3.24
N ARG A 147 -24.37 15.36 2.46
CA ARG A 147 -24.47 15.28 0.99
C ARG A 147 -24.71 13.88 0.45
N ARG A 148 -24.92 12.91 1.32
CA ARG A 148 -25.22 11.54 0.89
C ARG A 148 -26.47 11.47 0.03
N VAL A 149 -26.49 10.48 -0.83
CA VAL A 149 -27.69 10.05 -1.55
C VAL A 149 -28.18 8.75 -0.91
N GLU A 150 -29.42 8.75 -0.48
CA GLU A 150 -30.07 7.54 0.05
C GLU A 150 -30.76 6.80 -1.09
N ALA A 151 -30.29 5.62 -1.42
CA ALA A 151 -30.82 4.81 -2.49
C ALA A 151 -30.65 3.31 -2.17
N ARG A 152 -31.60 2.50 -2.58
CA ARG A 152 -31.56 1.04 -2.43
C ARG A 152 -31.35 0.58 -0.97
N GLY A 153 -31.80 1.37 0.02
CA GLY A 153 -31.56 1.09 1.45
C GLY A 153 -30.12 1.26 1.92
N ALA A 154 -29.34 2.11 1.23
CA ALA A 154 -27.95 2.40 1.53
C ALA A 154 -27.65 3.88 1.35
N TRP A 155 -26.50 4.32 1.88
CA TRP A 155 -25.97 5.66 1.66
C TRP A 155 -24.84 5.60 0.65
N TYR A 156 -24.91 6.50 -0.34
CA TYR A 156 -23.89 6.69 -1.37
C TYR A 156 -23.33 8.10 -1.29
N PHE A 157 -22.03 8.25 -1.48
CA PHE A 157 -21.33 9.54 -1.43
C PHE A 157 -21.04 10.02 -2.84
N PRO A 158 -21.82 11.01 -3.34
CA PRO A 158 -21.78 11.43 -4.73
C PRO A 158 -20.55 12.28 -5.04
N TYR A 159 -20.00 12.09 -6.23
CA TYR A 159 -19.07 13.00 -6.87
C TYR A 159 -19.89 14.01 -7.68
N PRO A 160 -19.88 15.33 -7.32
CA PRO A 160 -20.80 16.31 -7.88
C PRO A 160 -20.26 16.98 -9.17
N PHE A 161 -19.31 16.36 -9.85
CA PHE A 161 -18.68 16.88 -11.06
C PHE A 161 -18.54 15.81 -12.13
N ASP A 162 -18.53 16.25 -13.39
CA ASP A 162 -18.22 15.39 -14.53
C ASP A 162 -16.72 15.05 -14.51
N TYR A 163 -16.39 13.80 -14.75
CA TYR A 163 -15.02 13.34 -14.73
C TYR A 163 -14.68 12.53 -15.97
N THR A 164 -13.56 12.86 -16.61
CA THR A 164 -12.99 12.06 -17.69
C THR A 164 -11.67 11.48 -17.23
N HIS A 165 -11.57 10.16 -17.23
CA HIS A 165 -10.39 9.49 -16.73
C HIS A 165 -9.21 9.69 -17.70
N SER A 166 -8.10 10.28 -17.24
CA SER A 166 -6.98 10.66 -18.11
C SER A 166 -6.22 9.48 -18.70
N THR A 167 -6.19 8.35 -17.97
CA THR A 167 -5.54 7.12 -18.43
C THR A 167 -6.47 6.24 -19.28
N HIS A 168 -7.74 6.63 -19.43
CA HIS A 168 -8.78 5.85 -20.09
C HIS A 168 -9.47 6.74 -21.13
N SER A 169 -8.82 6.93 -22.28
CA SER A 169 -9.36 7.81 -23.31
C SER A 169 -10.79 7.38 -23.70
N GLY A 170 -11.72 8.32 -23.61
CA GLY A 170 -13.13 8.12 -23.95
C GLY A 170 -14.03 7.65 -22.81
N VAL A 171 -13.52 7.37 -21.63
CA VAL A 171 -14.36 7.03 -20.47
C VAL A 171 -14.66 8.30 -19.66
N SER A 172 -15.94 8.66 -19.59
CA SER A 172 -16.43 9.83 -18.85
C SER A 172 -17.55 9.43 -17.91
N TYR A 173 -17.52 10.01 -16.71
CA TYR A 173 -18.52 9.86 -15.67
C TYR A 173 -19.31 11.15 -15.55
N LYS A 174 -20.62 11.06 -15.57
CA LYS A 174 -21.52 12.21 -15.40
C LYS A 174 -21.95 12.34 -13.94
N ALA A 175 -21.93 13.57 -13.45
CA ALA A 175 -22.40 13.86 -12.10
C ALA A 175 -23.92 13.61 -11.95
N PRO A 176 -24.39 13.05 -10.82
CA PRO A 176 -23.57 12.46 -9.76
C PRO A 176 -23.13 11.02 -10.12
N TRP A 177 -21.87 10.69 -9.83
CA TRP A 177 -21.36 9.34 -9.91
C TRP A 177 -20.80 8.88 -8.55
N TYR A 178 -20.51 7.61 -8.38
CA TYR A 178 -20.17 7.01 -7.09
C TYR A 178 -18.94 6.11 -7.25
N SER A 179 -18.17 5.95 -6.17
CA SER A 179 -16.95 5.16 -6.16
C SER A 179 -17.01 4.10 -5.06
N GLY A 180 -16.74 2.84 -5.40
CA GLY A 180 -16.63 1.77 -4.42
C GLY A 180 -15.45 1.96 -3.48
N MET A 181 -14.36 2.60 -3.92
CA MET A 181 -13.27 3.02 -3.07
C MET A 181 -13.78 3.99 -1.99
N ALA A 182 -14.51 5.03 -2.39
CA ALA A 182 -15.09 6.00 -1.45
C ALA A 182 -16.05 5.33 -0.46
N GLN A 183 -16.89 4.39 -0.91
CA GLN A 183 -17.82 3.66 -0.02
C GLN A 183 -17.06 2.87 1.03
N GLY A 184 -16.04 2.10 0.65
CA GLY A 184 -15.22 1.34 1.58
C GLY A 184 -14.42 2.21 2.55
N GLU A 185 -13.76 3.26 2.05
CA GLU A 185 -13.01 4.19 2.89
C GLU A 185 -13.91 4.97 3.86
N ALA A 186 -15.16 5.31 3.46
CA ALA A 186 -16.12 5.96 4.34
C ALA A 186 -16.51 5.06 5.52
N ILE A 187 -16.62 3.75 5.30
CA ILE A 187 -16.83 2.78 6.38
C ILE A 187 -15.69 2.88 7.40
N SER A 188 -14.43 2.86 6.93
CA SER A 188 -13.25 3.04 7.79
C SER A 188 -13.33 4.35 8.60
N LEU A 189 -13.66 5.46 7.94
CA LEU A 189 -13.78 6.77 8.58
C LEU A 189 -14.80 6.76 9.71
N PHE A 190 -16.02 6.30 9.43
CA PHE A 190 -17.11 6.33 10.41
C PHE A 190 -16.88 5.35 11.56
N ILE A 191 -16.38 4.15 11.30
CA ILE A 191 -16.00 3.19 12.34
C ILE A 191 -14.93 3.80 13.24
N GLN A 192 -13.85 4.37 12.67
CA GLN A 192 -12.76 4.93 13.46
C GLN A 192 -13.18 6.15 14.27
N LEU A 193 -14.01 7.05 13.72
CA LEU A 193 -14.60 8.15 14.50
C LEU A 193 -15.46 7.63 15.64
N SER A 194 -16.31 6.62 15.40
CA SER A 194 -17.18 6.07 16.44
C SER A 194 -16.42 5.47 17.63
N GLN A 195 -15.16 5.11 17.44
CA GLN A 195 -14.29 4.50 18.46
C GLN A 195 -13.45 5.50 19.25
N LEU A 196 -13.43 6.79 18.87
CA LEU A 196 -12.66 7.80 19.60
C LEU A 196 -13.35 8.16 20.93
N GLU A 197 -12.55 8.31 21.98
CA GLU A 197 -13.05 8.70 23.30
C GLU A 197 -13.64 10.13 23.30
N ALA A 198 -13.09 11.01 22.48
CA ALA A 198 -13.48 12.42 22.40
C ALA A 198 -14.75 12.68 21.56
N VAL A 199 -15.46 11.66 21.09
CA VAL A 199 -16.75 11.82 20.44
C VAL A 199 -17.89 11.56 21.45
N THR A 200 -18.95 12.37 21.36
CA THR A 200 -20.14 12.21 22.19
C THR A 200 -20.92 10.95 21.81
N ASP A 201 -21.81 10.47 22.68
CA ASP A 201 -22.64 9.30 22.39
C ASP A 201 -23.58 9.54 21.19
N VAL A 202 -24.06 10.76 21.02
CA VAL A 202 -24.87 11.16 19.86
C VAL A 202 -24.06 11.06 18.57
N GLU A 203 -22.84 11.62 18.54
CA GLU A 203 -21.94 11.51 17.39
C GLU A 203 -21.55 10.05 17.13
N ARG A 204 -21.27 9.29 18.19
CA ARG A 204 -20.94 7.87 18.10
C ARG A 204 -22.04 7.06 17.42
N SER A 205 -23.31 7.32 17.84
CA SER A 205 -24.48 6.67 17.25
C SER A 205 -24.66 7.06 15.77
N LEU A 206 -24.49 8.34 15.44
CA LEU A 206 -24.55 8.84 14.06
C LEU A 206 -23.49 8.21 13.18
N TYR A 207 -22.24 8.13 13.65
CA TYR A 207 -21.15 7.52 12.86
C TYR A 207 -21.35 6.01 12.68
N ARG A 208 -21.90 5.31 13.66
CA ARG A 208 -22.25 3.89 13.49
C ARG A 208 -23.35 3.70 12.46
N GLN A 209 -24.41 4.50 12.53
CA GLN A 209 -25.46 4.50 11.51
C GLN A 209 -24.90 4.79 10.12
N ALA A 210 -24.00 5.77 10.00
CA ALA A 210 -23.37 6.12 8.73
C ALA A 210 -22.49 4.96 8.20
N ALA A 211 -21.74 4.27 9.07
CA ALA A 211 -20.97 3.10 8.70
C ALA A 211 -21.87 1.96 8.21
N ASP A 212 -22.96 1.67 8.92
CA ASP A 212 -23.93 0.63 8.57
C ASP A 212 -24.59 0.92 7.22
N ALA A 213 -24.99 2.17 7.00
CA ALA A 213 -25.62 2.59 5.76
C ALA A 213 -24.64 2.63 4.57
N ALA A 214 -23.37 3.00 4.81
CA ALA A 214 -22.32 2.89 3.81
C ALA A 214 -22.01 1.42 3.49
N PHE A 215 -21.92 0.55 4.49
CA PHE A 215 -21.72 -0.89 4.31
C PHE A 215 -22.88 -1.51 3.51
N ALA A 216 -24.11 -1.09 3.73
CA ALA A 216 -25.26 -1.55 2.97
C ALA A 216 -25.11 -1.34 1.45
N SER A 217 -24.33 -0.34 0.99
CA SER A 217 -24.05 -0.13 -0.43
C SER A 217 -23.21 -1.26 -1.04
N LEU A 218 -22.35 -1.89 -0.25
CA LEU A 218 -21.52 -3.02 -0.68
C LEU A 218 -22.30 -4.35 -0.72
N LEU A 219 -23.50 -4.38 -0.14
CA LEU A 219 -24.42 -5.52 -0.23
C LEU A 219 -25.32 -5.44 -1.47
N ARG A 220 -25.19 -4.41 -2.29
CA ARG A 220 -25.98 -4.21 -3.51
C ARG A 220 -25.12 -4.51 -4.73
N GLY A 221 -25.57 -5.46 -5.54
CA GLY A 221 -24.97 -5.73 -6.84
C GLY A 221 -25.33 -4.68 -7.88
N ASP A 222 -24.92 -4.95 -9.09
CA ASP A 222 -25.11 -4.11 -10.29
C ASP A 222 -26.46 -4.30 -11.01
N ASP A 223 -27.43 -4.90 -10.31
CA ASP A 223 -28.80 -5.12 -10.76
C ASP A 223 -29.69 -3.88 -10.68
N GLY A 224 -29.13 -2.74 -10.26
CA GLY A 224 -29.80 -1.45 -10.15
C GLY A 224 -28.82 -0.32 -9.88
N THR A 225 -29.26 0.93 -9.96
CA THR A 225 -28.43 2.15 -9.76
C THR A 225 -28.82 2.91 -8.49
N PRO A 226 -27.87 3.51 -7.76
CA PRO A 226 -26.42 3.39 -7.92
C PRO A 226 -25.90 1.99 -7.56
N TRP A 227 -24.76 1.63 -8.09
CA TRP A 227 -24.06 0.40 -7.73
C TRP A 227 -22.53 0.67 -7.68
N VAL A 228 -21.81 -0.12 -6.89
CA VAL A 228 -20.34 -0.09 -6.79
C VAL A 228 -19.75 -1.50 -6.73
N VAL A 229 -20.61 -2.52 -6.60
CA VAL A 229 -20.19 -3.92 -6.52
C VAL A 229 -20.64 -4.66 -7.77
N HIS A 230 -19.73 -5.38 -8.36
CA HIS A 230 -19.93 -6.20 -9.55
C HIS A 230 -19.31 -7.59 -9.36
N LYS A 231 -19.98 -8.60 -9.84
CA LYS A 231 -19.43 -9.93 -9.99
C LYS A 231 -19.16 -10.19 -11.47
N ASN A 232 -17.91 -10.42 -11.84
CA ASN A 232 -17.57 -10.71 -13.21
C ASN A 232 -18.06 -12.11 -13.66
N ALA A 233 -17.97 -12.40 -14.96
CA ALA A 233 -18.46 -13.65 -15.55
C ALA A 233 -17.80 -14.92 -14.97
N THR A 234 -16.61 -14.81 -14.39
CA THR A 234 -15.89 -15.93 -13.75
C THR A 234 -16.15 -16.04 -12.26
N GLY A 235 -17.07 -15.24 -11.71
CA GLY A 235 -17.53 -15.33 -10.32
C GLY A 235 -16.68 -14.55 -9.31
N TYR A 236 -15.79 -13.68 -9.75
CA TYR A 236 -14.97 -12.87 -8.83
C TYR A 236 -15.63 -11.53 -8.51
N LEU A 237 -15.59 -11.20 -7.21
CA LEU A 237 -16.16 -9.98 -6.65
C LEU A 237 -15.24 -8.79 -6.93
N TRP A 238 -15.79 -7.70 -7.47
CA TRP A 238 -15.11 -6.42 -7.63
C TRP A 238 -15.89 -5.30 -6.98
N ILE A 239 -15.24 -4.53 -6.12
CA ILE A 239 -15.73 -3.23 -5.63
C ILE A 239 -15.09 -2.19 -6.54
N GLN A 240 -15.88 -1.61 -7.44
CA GLN A 240 -15.41 -0.75 -8.52
C GLN A 240 -15.12 0.66 -8.02
N GLU A 241 -13.88 1.12 -8.17
CA GLU A 241 -13.53 2.53 -7.92
C GLU A 241 -14.26 3.43 -8.92
N TYR A 242 -14.35 3.00 -10.16
CA TYR A 242 -15.01 3.70 -11.26
C TYR A 242 -16.06 2.78 -11.91
N PRO A 243 -17.27 2.70 -11.34
CA PRO A 243 -18.35 1.94 -11.96
C PRO A 243 -18.76 2.58 -13.29
N GLY A 244 -18.62 1.88 -14.38
CA GLY A 244 -19.07 2.35 -15.68
C GLY A 244 -20.59 2.45 -15.78
N ALA A 245 -21.11 3.00 -16.87
CA ALA A 245 -22.55 3.02 -17.16
C ALA A 245 -23.16 1.61 -17.23
N GLN A 246 -22.33 0.62 -17.52
CA GLN A 246 -22.65 -0.81 -17.48
C GLN A 246 -21.52 -1.55 -16.75
N PRO A 247 -21.84 -2.61 -15.99
CA PRO A 247 -20.85 -3.36 -15.21
C PRO A 247 -19.67 -3.91 -16.01
N ALA A 248 -19.91 -4.33 -17.24
CA ALA A 248 -18.88 -4.85 -18.15
C ALA A 248 -17.82 -3.80 -18.56
N PHE A 249 -18.10 -2.52 -18.35
CA PHE A 249 -17.20 -1.41 -18.72
C PHE A 249 -16.52 -0.77 -17.51
N GLY A 250 -16.57 -1.41 -16.35
CA GLY A 250 -15.82 -0.97 -15.17
C GLY A 250 -14.30 -1.08 -15.39
N ASP A 251 -13.54 -0.24 -14.69
CA ASP A 251 -12.07 -0.18 -14.84
C ASP A 251 -11.34 -1.32 -14.14
N TYR A 252 -11.94 -1.91 -13.12
CA TYR A 252 -11.32 -2.95 -12.30
C TYR A 252 -9.97 -2.51 -11.75
N THR A 253 -9.95 -1.36 -11.05
CA THR A 253 -8.74 -0.82 -10.41
C THR A 253 -8.34 -1.64 -9.19
N TYR A 254 -7.05 -1.94 -9.08
CA TYR A 254 -6.57 -2.76 -7.98
C TYR A 254 -6.45 -2.00 -6.67
N ASN A 255 -5.95 -0.76 -6.70
CA ASN A 255 -5.82 0.08 -5.52
C ASN A 255 -7.18 0.39 -4.89
N GLY A 256 -8.15 0.84 -5.68
CA GLY A 256 -9.49 1.16 -5.19
C GLY A 256 -10.19 -0.02 -4.55
N MET A 257 -10.03 -1.22 -5.15
CA MET A 257 -10.53 -2.47 -4.57
C MET A 257 -9.92 -2.75 -3.20
N ILE A 258 -8.58 -2.66 -3.06
CA ILE A 258 -7.92 -2.96 -1.78
C ILE A 258 -8.26 -1.93 -0.71
N PHE A 259 -8.39 -0.65 -1.07
CA PHE A 259 -8.84 0.37 -0.13
C PHE A 259 -10.26 0.10 0.39
N ALA A 260 -11.15 -0.40 -0.46
CA ALA A 260 -12.47 -0.80 -0.02
C ALA A 260 -12.43 -2.00 0.96
N LEU A 261 -11.49 -2.93 0.77
CA LEU A 261 -11.28 -4.03 1.73
C LEU A 261 -10.84 -3.54 3.11
N PHE A 262 -10.14 -2.43 3.20
CA PHE A 262 -9.79 -1.84 4.51
C PHE A 262 -11.04 -1.41 5.29
N GLY A 263 -12.05 -0.88 4.59
CA GLY A 263 -13.34 -0.58 5.20
C GLY A 263 -14.07 -1.82 5.70
N LEU A 264 -14.06 -2.88 4.90
CA LEU A 264 -14.64 -4.18 5.32
C LEU A 264 -13.90 -4.77 6.51
N TRP A 265 -12.57 -4.63 6.57
CA TRP A 265 -11.76 -5.05 7.73
C TRP A 265 -12.15 -4.27 8.99
N ASP A 266 -12.18 -2.93 8.93
CA ASP A 266 -12.56 -2.05 10.05
C ASP A 266 -13.98 -2.40 10.53
N TYR A 267 -14.91 -2.59 9.59
CA TYR A 267 -16.30 -2.93 9.92
C TYR A 267 -16.42 -4.29 10.59
N TYR A 268 -15.78 -5.32 10.02
CA TYR A 268 -15.77 -6.66 10.60
C TYR A 268 -15.12 -6.68 11.99
N ALA A 269 -13.97 -6.01 12.15
CA ALA A 269 -13.28 -5.91 13.43
C ALA A 269 -14.13 -5.22 14.52
N ALA A 270 -14.99 -4.27 14.13
CA ALA A 270 -15.85 -3.54 15.04
C ALA A 270 -17.18 -4.26 15.36
N THR A 271 -17.72 -5.04 14.42
CA THR A 271 -19.09 -5.57 14.49
C THR A 271 -19.19 -7.11 14.51
N GLY A 272 -18.18 -7.79 14.00
CA GLY A 272 -18.23 -9.25 13.76
C GLY A 272 -19.21 -9.66 12.65
N HIS A 273 -19.62 -8.74 11.76
CA HIS A 273 -20.69 -8.98 10.80
C HIS A 273 -20.27 -9.98 9.70
N GLU A 274 -20.96 -11.11 9.60
CA GLU A 274 -20.60 -12.23 8.71
C GLU A 274 -20.57 -11.86 7.22
N LEU A 275 -21.44 -10.95 6.76
CA LEU A 275 -21.41 -10.50 5.36
C LEU A 275 -20.19 -9.61 5.07
N ALA A 276 -19.68 -8.86 6.05
CA ALA A 276 -18.42 -8.12 5.89
C ALA A 276 -17.24 -9.08 5.75
N LEU A 277 -17.24 -10.17 6.54
CA LEU A 277 -16.26 -11.24 6.39
C LEU A 277 -16.33 -11.89 5.01
N ALA A 278 -17.53 -12.22 4.53
CA ALA A 278 -17.71 -12.86 3.23
C ALA A 278 -17.24 -11.95 2.07
N LEU A 279 -17.61 -10.66 2.10
CA LEU A 279 -17.17 -9.68 1.11
C LEU A 279 -15.66 -9.45 1.17
N TYR A 280 -15.08 -9.41 2.36
CA TYR A 280 -13.63 -9.29 2.54
C TYR A 280 -12.90 -10.49 1.92
N ASP A 281 -13.34 -11.72 2.23
CA ASP A 281 -12.77 -12.94 1.64
C ASP A 281 -12.90 -12.94 0.11
N GLY A 282 -14.09 -12.64 -0.41
CA GLY A 282 -14.30 -12.56 -1.86
C GLY A 282 -13.39 -11.55 -2.55
N GLY A 283 -13.23 -10.37 -1.94
CA GLY A 283 -12.36 -9.34 -2.46
C GLY A 283 -10.87 -9.68 -2.37
N ALA A 284 -10.42 -10.25 -1.25
CA ALA A 284 -9.05 -10.74 -1.10
C ALA A 284 -8.75 -11.88 -2.08
N THR A 285 -9.71 -12.79 -2.29
CA THR A 285 -9.66 -13.85 -3.30
C THR A 285 -9.48 -13.28 -4.70
N THR A 286 -10.22 -12.22 -5.04
CA THR A 286 -10.09 -11.51 -6.30
C THR A 286 -8.69 -10.92 -6.47
N MET A 287 -8.16 -10.26 -5.45
CA MET A 287 -6.81 -9.67 -5.51
C MET A 287 -5.72 -10.73 -5.68
N ALA A 288 -5.82 -11.84 -4.99
CA ALA A 288 -4.89 -12.96 -5.17
C ALA A 288 -4.97 -13.55 -6.59
N ARG A 289 -6.19 -13.77 -7.08
CA ARG A 289 -6.46 -14.33 -8.40
C ARG A 289 -5.95 -13.48 -9.54
N TYR A 290 -6.17 -12.16 -9.46
CA TYR A 290 -5.83 -11.22 -10.52
C TYR A 290 -4.42 -10.61 -10.39
N PHE A 291 -3.66 -10.99 -9.38
CA PHE A 291 -2.28 -10.54 -9.21
C PHE A 291 -1.40 -10.77 -10.45
N PRO A 292 -1.43 -11.95 -11.14
CA PRO A 292 -0.64 -12.14 -12.36
C PRO A 292 -0.96 -11.14 -13.48
N LEU A 293 -2.20 -10.61 -13.53
CA LEU A 293 -2.61 -9.62 -14.53
C LEU A 293 -2.26 -8.19 -14.10
N LEU A 294 -2.17 -7.93 -12.79
CA LEU A 294 -1.64 -6.68 -12.24
C LEU A 294 -0.14 -6.56 -12.47
N ARG A 295 0.58 -7.65 -12.32
CA ARG A 295 2.03 -7.68 -12.40
C ARG A 295 2.52 -7.36 -13.81
N ASN A 296 3.51 -6.49 -13.91
CA ASN A 296 4.29 -6.23 -15.12
C ASN A 296 5.76 -6.55 -14.79
N VAL A 297 6.23 -7.71 -15.21
CA VAL A 297 7.52 -8.26 -14.80
C VAL A 297 8.67 -7.28 -15.06
N ARG A 298 9.46 -7.01 -14.01
CA ARG A 298 10.59 -6.07 -14.00
C ARG A 298 10.21 -4.64 -14.43
N TRP A 299 8.95 -4.24 -14.19
CA TRP A 299 8.47 -2.88 -14.45
C TRP A 299 7.34 -2.51 -13.48
N HIS A 300 6.81 -1.28 -13.64
CA HIS A 300 5.66 -0.82 -12.86
C HIS A 300 4.44 -1.67 -13.14
N SER A 301 3.73 -2.08 -12.09
CA SER A 301 2.46 -2.78 -12.18
C SER A 301 1.40 -1.96 -12.90
N TYR A 302 0.40 -2.62 -13.43
CA TYR A 302 -0.71 -1.99 -14.12
C TYR A 302 -1.70 -1.37 -13.13
N TYR A 303 -2.27 -0.21 -13.50
CA TYR A 303 -3.24 0.50 -12.68
C TYR A 303 -4.56 -0.27 -12.55
N CYS A 304 -5.09 -0.73 -13.67
CA CYS A 304 -6.34 -1.45 -13.76
C CYS A 304 -6.26 -2.64 -14.70
N GLN A 305 -7.20 -3.56 -14.58
CA GLN A 305 -7.24 -4.75 -15.42
C GLN A 305 -7.63 -4.41 -16.87
N THR A 306 -8.55 -3.47 -17.05
CA THR A 306 -9.14 -3.16 -18.36
C THR A 306 -8.13 -2.50 -19.29
N HIS A 307 -7.42 -1.48 -18.85
CA HIS A 307 -6.55 -0.67 -19.73
C HIS A 307 -5.07 -1.03 -19.62
N ARG A 308 -4.65 -1.67 -18.52
CA ARG A 308 -3.28 -2.18 -18.30
C ARG A 308 -2.19 -1.14 -18.55
N ILE A 309 -2.38 0.08 -18.06
CA ILE A 309 -1.41 1.15 -18.17
C ILE A 309 -0.44 1.07 -16.97
N PRO A 310 0.88 0.91 -17.21
CA PRO A 310 1.87 0.93 -16.14
C PRO A 310 1.92 2.31 -15.50
N THR A 311 1.78 2.37 -14.18
CA THR A 311 1.73 3.65 -13.47
C THR A 311 2.74 3.68 -12.33
N PRO A 312 3.79 4.52 -12.40
CA PRO A 312 4.89 4.53 -11.42
C PRO A 312 4.42 4.77 -9.98
N SER A 313 3.60 5.81 -9.76
CA SER A 313 3.09 6.15 -8.44
C SER A 313 2.24 5.04 -7.83
N TYR A 314 1.35 4.44 -8.61
CA TYR A 314 0.48 3.37 -8.13
C TYR A 314 1.21 2.05 -7.88
N HIS A 315 2.35 1.82 -8.52
CA HIS A 315 3.16 0.64 -8.23
C HIS A 315 3.63 0.62 -6.77
N GLN A 316 4.08 1.75 -6.22
CA GLN A 316 4.45 1.85 -4.81
C GLN A 316 3.23 1.70 -3.88
N HIS A 317 2.07 2.21 -4.29
CA HIS A 317 0.82 1.97 -3.57
C HIS A 317 0.48 0.48 -3.55
N HIS A 318 0.59 -0.23 -4.67
CA HIS A 318 0.32 -1.67 -4.72
C HIS A 318 1.23 -2.46 -3.78
N ILE A 319 2.54 -2.15 -3.71
CA ILE A 319 3.46 -2.77 -2.73
C ILE A 319 2.92 -2.61 -1.30
N ASN A 320 2.55 -1.39 -0.91
CA ASN A 320 2.04 -1.11 0.42
C ASN A 320 0.68 -1.76 0.69
N LEU A 321 -0.21 -1.75 -0.30
CA LEU A 321 -1.55 -2.31 -0.19
C LEU A 321 -1.51 -3.85 -0.05
N PHE A 322 -0.68 -4.55 -0.83
CA PHE A 322 -0.51 -5.99 -0.68
C PHE A 322 0.20 -6.36 0.63
N ARG A 323 1.16 -5.55 1.09
CA ARG A 323 1.75 -5.70 2.43
C ARG A 323 0.69 -5.57 3.52
N GLN A 324 -0.22 -4.62 3.39
CA GLN A 324 -1.33 -4.45 4.33
C GLN A 324 -2.29 -5.65 4.29
N LEU A 325 -2.62 -6.18 3.11
CA LEU A 325 -3.41 -7.41 3.00
C LEU A 325 -2.71 -8.61 3.65
N HIS A 326 -1.36 -8.71 3.53
CA HIS A 326 -0.61 -9.72 4.26
C HIS A 326 -0.83 -9.63 5.77
N TRP A 327 -0.69 -8.43 6.34
CA TRP A 327 -0.89 -8.24 7.78
C TRP A 327 -2.34 -8.49 8.21
N GLN A 328 -3.29 -8.07 7.40
CA GLN A 328 -4.72 -8.28 7.67
C GLN A 328 -5.16 -9.74 7.60
N THR A 329 -4.53 -10.56 6.78
CA THR A 329 -4.94 -11.95 6.57
C THR A 329 -3.98 -12.98 7.15
N GLY A 330 -2.75 -12.59 7.46
CA GLY A 330 -1.67 -13.51 7.76
C GLY A 330 -1.26 -14.41 6.57
N SER A 331 -1.83 -14.16 5.38
CA SER A 331 -1.59 -15.02 4.22
C SER A 331 -0.19 -14.83 3.63
N PRO A 332 0.55 -15.91 3.35
CA PRO A 332 1.82 -15.85 2.64
C PRO A 332 1.69 -15.39 1.18
N ASP A 333 0.49 -15.49 0.58
CA ASP A 333 0.25 -15.07 -0.80
C ASP A 333 0.49 -13.57 -0.97
N PHE A 334 -0.07 -12.76 -0.06
CA PHE A 334 0.09 -11.31 -0.10
C PHE A 334 1.49 -10.85 0.30
N ALA A 335 2.20 -11.60 1.17
CA ALA A 335 3.63 -11.38 1.41
C ALA A 335 4.45 -11.61 0.13
N TYR A 336 4.18 -12.69 -0.58
CA TYR A 336 4.81 -12.98 -1.87
C TYR A 336 4.52 -11.89 -2.91
N HIS A 337 3.27 -11.42 -3.00
CA HIS A 337 2.89 -10.34 -3.92
C HIS A 337 3.68 -9.06 -3.62
N THR A 338 3.83 -8.71 -2.35
CA THR A 338 4.63 -7.56 -1.90
C THR A 338 6.09 -7.70 -2.31
N ASP A 339 6.70 -8.85 -2.03
CA ASP A 339 8.10 -9.12 -2.35
C ASP A 339 8.36 -9.07 -3.87
N VAL A 340 7.46 -9.67 -4.64
CA VAL A 340 7.56 -9.71 -6.11
C VAL A 340 7.44 -8.32 -6.73
N LEU A 341 6.47 -7.51 -6.28
CA LEU A 341 6.33 -6.13 -6.78
C LEU A 341 7.53 -5.28 -6.38
N THR A 342 8.05 -5.46 -5.16
CA THR A 342 9.27 -4.78 -4.69
C THR A 342 10.47 -5.14 -5.57
N ASP A 343 10.63 -6.41 -5.94
CA ASP A 343 11.69 -6.86 -6.83
C ASP A 343 11.49 -6.38 -8.28
N ASP A 344 10.24 -6.33 -8.74
CA ASP A 344 9.93 -5.88 -10.10
C ASP A 344 10.32 -4.40 -10.28
N PHE A 345 9.95 -3.53 -9.33
CA PHE A 345 10.34 -2.13 -9.39
C PHE A 345 10.42 -1.49 -8.00
N PRO A 346 11.61 -1.48 -7.36
CA PRO A 346 11.78 -0.85 -6.06
C PRO A 346 11.60 0.67 -6.11
N SER A 347 11.32 1.30 -4.96
CA SER A 347 11.26 2.76 -4.84
C SER A 347 12.51 3.41 -5.47
N PRO A 348 12.33 4.46 -6.30
CA PRO A 348 13.47 5.11 -6.97
C PRO A 348 14.34 5.95 -6.02
N TYR A 349 13.80 6.35 -4.87
CA TYR A 349 14.52 7.18 -3.91
C TYR A 349 15.25 6.33 -2.89
N LEU A 350 16.42 6.80 -2.47
CA LEU A 350 17.21 6.20 -1.40
C LEU A 350 17.14 7.08 -0.16
N ASP A 351 17.35 6.46 1.00
CA ASP A 351 17.42 7.18 2.27
C ASP A 351 18.67 8.08 2.33
N ASP A 352 18.60 9.17 3.07
CA ASP A 352 19.73 10.05 3.31
C ASP A 352 20.91 9.26 3.90
N GLY A 353 22.10 9.52 3.38
CA GLY A 353 23.32 8.82 3.77
C GLY A 353 23.54 7.47 3.09
N SER A 354 22.66 7.06 2.17
CA SER A 354 22.88 5.85 1.37
C SER A 354 24.19 5.90 0.59
N THR A 355 24.89 4.77 0.51
CA THR A 355 26.16 4.64 -0.21
C THR A 355 26.21 3.40 -1.07
N VAL A 356 26.86 3.52 -2.22
CA VAL A 356 27.23 2.37 -3.04
C VAL A 356 28.67 1.98 -2.71
N ALA A 357 28.87 0.71 -2.38
CA ALA A 357 30.19 0.12 -2.20
C ALA A 357 30.74 -0.38 -3.54
N PHE A 358 32.05 -0.22 -3.72
CA PHE A 358 32.81 -0.72 -4.87
C PHE A 358 33.97 -1.57 -4.37
N ALA A 359 34.12 -2.78 -4.88
CA ALA A 359 35.35 -3.55 -4.69
C ALA A 359 36.51 -2.88 -5.44
N ALA A 360 37.76 -3.21 -5.07
CA ALA A 360 38.92 -2.88 -5.89
C ALA A 360 38.77 -3.50 -7.29
N GLY A 361 39.13 -2.74 -8.32
CA GLY A 361 38.99 -3.21 -9.70
C GLY A 361 38.40 -2.14 -10.64
N THR A 362 38.08 -2.56 -11.84
CA THR A 362 37.53 -1.68 -12.89
C THR A 362 36.02 -1.84 -12.96
N HIS A 363 35.31 -0.73 -12.84
CA HIS A 363 33.85 -0.63 -12.90
C HIS A 363 33.42 0.20 -14.11
N THR A 364 32.27 -0.14 -14.66
CA THR A 364 31.65 0.67 -15.71
C THR A 364 30.57 1.54 -15.09
N LEU A 365 30.71 2.84 -15.24
CA LEU A 365 29.68 3.83 -14.90
C LEU A 365 28.87 4.19 -16.14
N TYR A 366 27.63 4.58 -15.92
CA TYR A 366 26.68 4.88 -16.98
C TYR A 366 26.07 6.26 -16.78
N ARG A 367 25.78 6.97 -17.86
CA ARG A 367 24.92 8.13 -17.82
C ARG A 367 23.57 7.72 -18.39
N LEU A 368 22.56 7.71 -17.56
CA LEU A 368 21.20 7.31 -17.93
C LEU A 368 20.35 8.54 -18.27
N ASP A 369 19.37 8.37 -19.14
CA ASP A 369 18.36 9.38 -19.38
C ASP A 369 17.61 9.71 -18.09
N THR A 370 17.61 10.99 -17.75
CA THR A 370 16.87 11.55 -16.62
C THR A 370 16.06 12.75 -17.09
N LYS A 371 15.14 13.23 -16.26
CA LYS A 371 14.50 14.52 -16.47
C LYS A 371 15.53 15.66 -16.37
N ALA A 372 15.17 16.84 -16.87
CA ALA A 372 16.04 18.02 -16.82
C ALA A 372 16.47 18.42 -15.40
N ASP A 373 15.69 18.11 -14.39
CA ASP A 373 15.99 18.29 -12.96
C ASP A 373 16.91 17.20 -12.37
N GLY A 374 17.38 16.26 -13.19
CA GLY A 374 18.16 15.10 -12.76
C GLY A 374 17.31 13.97 -12.20
N GLY A 375 15.98 14.14 -12.13
CA GLY A 375 15.04 13.14 -11.66
C GLY A 375 14.91 11.95 -12.61
N TRP A 376 14.25 10.92 -12.13
CA TRP A 376 14.00 9.71 -12.90
C TRP A 376 12.92 9.92 -13.98
N ASP A 377 13.17 9.41 -15.20
CA ASP A 377 12.18 9.39 -16.27
C ASP A 377 11.58 7.98 -16.41
N ALA A 378 10.37 7.83 -15.87
CA ALA A 378 9.63 6.56 -15.87
C ALA A 378 9.24 6.08 -17.29
N SER A 379 9.19 6.97 -18.26
CA SER A 379 8.84 6.62 -19.65
C SER A 379 9.98 5.92 -20.39
N LYS A 380 11.22 6.05 -19.89
CA LYS A 380 12.42 5.53 -20.55
C LYS A 380 12.94 4.29 -19.82
N ARG A 381 12.59 3.13 -20.34
CA ARG A 381 12.93 1.84 -19.73
C ARG A 381 14.43 1.54 -19.74
N ASP A 382 15.11 1.80 -20.86
CA ASP A 382 16.47 1.33 -21.15
C ASP A 382 17.44 2.39 -21.62
N ALA A 383 17.08 3.66 -21.53
CA ALA A 383 17.88 4.74 -22.07
C ALA A 383 19.23 4.85 -21.35
N GLN A 384 20.31 4.75 -22.13
CA GLN A 384 21.68 4.86 -21.69
C GLN A 384 22.41 5.81 -22.66
N LEU A 385 22.95 6.90 -22.13
CA LEU A 385 23.60 7.93 -22.97
C LEU A 385 25.06 7.62 -23.24
N GLU A 386 25.83 7.33 -22.21
CA GLU A 386 27.26 7.08 -22.33
C GLU A 386 27.78 6.12 -21.27
N THR A 387 29.00 5.60 -21.47
CA THR A 387 29.69 4.75 -20.50
C THR A 387 31.05 5.30 -20.17
N LYS A 388 31.53 5.06 -18.94
CA LYS A 388 32.87 5.42 -18.48
C LYS A 388 33.45 4.29 -17.65
N LYS A 389 34.65 3.83 -17.96
CA LYS A 389 35.40 2.91 -17.12
C LYS A 389 36.16 3.68 -16.05
N VAL A 390 36.08 3.24 -14.81
CA VAL A 390 36.80 3.77 -13.66
C VAL A 390 37.47 2.63 -12.90
N THR A 391 38.69 2.85 -12.43
CA THR A 391 39.45 1.83 -11.68
C THR A 391 39.72 2.32 -10.27
N PHE A 392 39.30 1.55 -9.27
CA PHE A 392 39.62 1.77 -7.87
C PHE A 392 40.73 0.80 -7.43
N THR A 393 41.82 1.33 -6.87
CA THR A 393 42.95 0.51 -6.39
C THR A 393 42.66 -0.20 -5.07
N ARG A 394 41.63 0.22 -4.37
CA ARG A 394 41.12 -0.36 -3.11
C ARG A 394 39.59 -0.28 -3.05
N ALA A 395 39.00 -1.08 -2.18
CA ALA A 395 37.58 -0.96 -1.89
C ALA A 395 37.23 0.48 -1.49
N THR A 396 36.17 1.03 -2.04
CA THR A 396 35.73 2.41 -1.83
C THR A 396 34.21 2.49 -1.82
N GLN A 397 33.68 3.66 -1.53
CA GLN A 397 32.25 3.91 -1.55
C GLN A 397 31.95 5.32 -2.04
N ALA A 398 30.76 5.52 -2.59
CA ALA A 398 30.26 6.80 -3.02
C ALA A 398 28.84 7.03 -2.52
N PRO A 399 28.47 8.26 -2.11
CA PRO A 399 27.10 8.61 -1.77
C PRO A 399 26.16 8.36 -2.96
N ALA A 400 24.96 7.87 -2.67
CA ALA A 400 23.92 7.64 -3.66
C ALA A 400 22.55 8.13 -3.15
N ASP A 401 21.74 8.66 -4.05
CA ASP A 401 20.43 9.25 -3.72
C ASP A 401 19.26 8.64 -4.49
N MET A 402 19.53 7.95 -5.57
CA MET A 402 18.50 7.34 -6.41
C MET A 402 18.88 5.95 -6.88
N ARG A 403 17.85 5.14 -7.12
CA ARG A 403 17.97 3.89 -7.84
C ARG A 403 17.01 3.88 -9.04
N ARG A 404 17.36 3.11 -10.04
CA ARG A 404 16.53 2.89 -11.21
C ARG A 404 16.63 1.44 -11.65
N ARG A 405 15.46 0.81 -11.87
CA ARG A 405 15.44 -0.44 -12.60
C ARG A 405 15.55 -0.16 -14.11
N ILE A 406 16.42 -0.88 -14.78
CA ILE A 406 16.45 -0.98 -16.23
C ILE A 406 16.00 -2.40 -16.58
N GLN A 407 14.95 -2.54 -17.38
CA GLN A 407 14.18 -3.78 -17.51
C GLN A 407 15.03 -5.03 -17.73
N ASP A 408 15.99 -4.98 -18.65
CA ASP A 408 16.80 -6.14 -19.04
C ASP A 408 18.19 -6.16 -18.39
N ARG A 409 18.54 -5.13 -17.61
CA ARG A 409 19.89 -4.93 -17.06
C ARG A 409 19.98 -4.95 -15.54
N GLY A 410 18.86 -4.85 -14.82
CA GLY A 410 18.82 -4.86 -13.36
C GLY A 410 18.67 -3.48 -12.71
N ILE A 411 19.20 -3.34 -11.50
CA ILE A 411 19.13 -2.11 -10.69
C ILE A 411 20.38 -1.28 -10.89
N TYR A 412 20.22 0.03 -10.98
CA TYR A 412 21.31 1.01 -11.07
C TYR A 412 21.13 2.05 -9.96
N TYR A 413 22.25 2.56 -9.46
CA TYR A 413 22.31 3.57 -8.42
C TYR A 413 22.99 4.84 -8.92
N ARG A 414 22.42 6.01 -8.64
CA ARG A 414 23.00 7.30 -8.99
C ARG A 414 23.98 7.75 -7.90
N ILE A 415 25.20 8.08 -8.29
CA ILE A 415 26.19 8.69 -7.42
C ILE A 415 25.80 10.16 -7.24
N SER A 416 25.62 10.60 -5.99
CA SER A 416 25.11 11.93 -5.65
C SER A 416 26.21 12.94 -5.31
N ALA A 417 27.45 12.50 -5.03
CA ALA A 417 28.55 13.39 -4.68
C ALA A 417 29.91 12.86 -5.15
N GLY A 418 30.91 13.74 -5.22
CA GLY A 418 32.30 13.44 -5.59
C GLY A 418 32.56 13.49 -7.10
N ALA A 419 33.66 12.88 -7.52
CA ALA A 419 34.15 12.97 -8.91
C ALA A 419 33.21 12.34 -9.96
N TYR A 420 32.28 11.52 -9.53
CA TYR A 420 31.36 10.79 -10.40
C TYR A 420 29.88 11.18 -10.17
N THR A 421 29.66 12.37 -9.65
CA THR A 421 28.28 12.89 -9.44
C THR A 421 27.47 12.82 -10.74
N GLY A 422 26.23 12.29 -10.63
CA GLY A 422 25.30 12.12 -11.76
C GLY A 422 25.55 10.87 -12.61
N TRP A 423 26.61 10.13 -12.36
CA TRP A 423 26.83 8.82 -12.97
C TRP A 423 26.07 7.73 -12.22
N TRP A 424 25.74 6.67 -12.94
CA TRP A 424 25.04 5.51 -12.42
C TRP A 424 25.93 4.27 -12.48
N VAL A 425 25.79 3.39 -11.51
CA VAL A 425 26.46 2.09 -11.48
C VAL A 425 25.42 0.98 -11.35
N GLY A 426 25.57 -0.08 -12.15
CA GLY A 426 24.74 -1.28 -12.05
C GLY A 426 25.07 -2.11 -10.81
N GLU A 427 24.05 -2.64 -10.15
CA GLU A 427 24.22 -3.57 -9.04
C GLU A 427 24.84 -4.89 -9.54
N THR A 428 25.96 -5.24 -8.98
CA THR A 428 26.73 -6.46 -9.31
C THR A 428 27.44 -6.98 -8.07
N TRP A 429 26.74 -7.73 -7.24
CA TRP A 429 27.33 -8.38 -6.08
C TRP A 429 28.45 -9.34 -6.52
N PRO A 430 29.62 -9.38 -5.85
CA PRO A 430 30.06 -8.54 -4.73
C PRO A 430 30.85 -7.29 -5.12
N THR A 431 30.83 -6.89 -6.37
CA THR A 431 31.75 -5.85 -6.90
C THR A 431 31.18 -4.43 -6.80
N ALA A 432 29.87 -4.24 -6.97
CA ALA A 432 29.19 -2.96 -6.77
C ALA A 432 27.77 -3.19 -6.26
N PHE A 433 27.41 -2.59 -5.14
CA PHE A 433 26.08 -2.77 -4.52
C PHE A 433 25.75 -1.63 -3.56
N LEU A 434 24.44 -1.41 -3.35
CA LEU A 434 23.98 -0.51 -2.29
C LEU A 434 24.28 -1.15 -0.92
N ARG A 435 24.96 -0.40 -0.05
CA ARG A 435 25.39 -0.88 1.26
C ARG A 435 24.24 -0.83 2.26
N GLY A 436 24.21 -1.79 3.16
CA GLY A 436 23.26 -1.85 4.27
C GLY A 436 22.00 -2.63 3.97
N GLN A 437 20.98 -2.46 4.82
CA GLN A 437 19.70 -3.14 4.75
C GLN A 437 18.62 -2.15 4.30
N TYR A 438 17.84 -2.55 3.30
CA TYR A 438 16.77 -1.73 2.72
C TYR A 438 15.66 -2.60 2.12
N LEU A 439 14.52 -1.99 1.74
CA LEU A 439 13.35 -2.66 1.16
C LEU A 439 12.85 -3.82 2.03
N THR A 440 12.66 -3.55 3.32
CA THR A 440 12.25 -4.58 4.28
C THR A 440 10.74 -4.84 4.20
N THR A 441 10.38 -6.12 4.03
CA THR A 441 9.03 -6.64 4.22
C THR A 441 8.97 -7.41 5.52
N THR A 442 8.17 -6.97 6.48
CA THR A 442 7.92 -7.70 7.73
C THR A 442 6.79 -8.69 7.53
N TYR A 443 7.01 -9.93 7.97
CA TYR A 443 6.03 -11.01 7.91
C TYR A 443 5.30 -11.16 9.24
N LEU A 444 3.99 -11.12 9.18
CA LEU A 444 3.12 -11.37 10.33
C LEU A 444 1.89 -12.19 9.88
N PRO A 445 1.77 -13.45 10.29
CA PRO A 445 2.71 -14.20 11.15
C PRO A 445 4.07 -14.47 10.50
N HIS A 446 5.04 -14.93 11.31
CA HIS A 446 6.32 -15.39 10.79
C HIS A 446 6.13 -16.45 9.71
N ARG A 447 6.98 -16.40 8.69
CA ARG A 447 7.04 -17.42 7.64
C ARG A 447 8.13 -18.45 7.98
N THR A 448 8.20 -19.51 7.19
CA THR A 448 9.22 -20.53 7.33
C THR A 448 10.09 -20.55 6.07
N ILE A 449 11.40 -20.48 6.25
CA ILE A 449 12.36 -20.81 5.22
C ILE A 449 12.83 -22.24 5.41
N THR A 450 13.13 -22.92 4.31
CA THR A 450 13.61 -24.29 4.28
C THR A 450 14.99 -24.34 3.64
N PHE A 451 15.97 -24.76 4.40
CA PHE A 451 17.31 -25.09 3.92
C PHE A 451 17.27 -26.41 3.13
N PRO A 452 18.03 -26.53 2.05
CA PRO A 452 18.08 -27.78 1.28
C PRO A 452 18.70 -28.93 2.09
N GLY A 453 18.22 -30.13 1.83
CA GLY A 453 18.86 -31.35 2.32
C GLY A 453 20.03 -31.80 1.41
N GLY A 454 20.50 -33.05 1.63
CA GLY A 454 21.55 -33.65 0.81
C GLY A 454 22.95 -33.08 1.06
N ASN A 455 23.17 -32.50 2.25
CA ASN A 455 24.44 -31.89 2.68
C ASN A 455 24.92 -30.77 1.77
N ARG A 456 23.96 -30.05 1.13
CA ARG A 456 24.28 -28.85 0.37
C ARG A 456 24.65 -27.73 1.33
N GLU A 457 25.78 -27.09 1.05
CA GLU A 457 26.27 -25.95 1.83
C GLU A 457 25.48 -24.70 1.51
N VAL A 458 25.09 -23.96 2.56
CA VAL A 458 24.44 -22.66 2.50
C VAL A 458 25.13 -21.71 3.47
N ASP A 459 25.57 -20.57 2.97
CA ASP A 459 26.12 -19.54 3.82
C ASP A 459 25.01 -18.70 4.47
N VAL A 460 25.15 -18.50 5.76
CA VAL A 460 24.32 -17.57 6.55
C VAL A 460 25.19 -16.47 7.15
N TYR A 461 24.63 -15.28 7.24
CA TYR A 461 25.39 -14.06 7.50
C TYR A 461 24.87 -13.35 8.74
N ARG A 462 25.77 -12.75 9.52
CA ARG A 462 25.44 -11.67 10.46
C ARG A 462 26.02 -10.38 9.93
N PHE A 463 25.26 -9.31 10.10
CA PHE A 463 25.66 -7.97 9.67
C PHE A 463 25.88 -7.06 10.88
N THR A 464 26.80 -6.10 10.76
CA THR A 464 26.92 -4.97 11.69
C THR A 464 25.73 -4.02 11.52
N GLU A 465 25.59 -3.03 12.40
CA GLU A 465 24.59 -1.97 12.25
C GLU A 465 24.78 -1.18 10.95
N ASP A 466 26.02 -1.04 10.50
CA ASP A 466 26.36 -0.39 9.22
C ASP A 466 26.15 -1.29 8.00
N GLY A 467 25.73 -2.55 8.20
CA GLY A 467 25.45 -3.51 7.13
C GLY A 467 26.65 -4.27 6.60
N ASP A 468 27.82 -4.18 7.23
CA ASP A 468 28.97 -5.00 6.88
C ASP A 468 28.80 -6.44 7.36
N ASP A 469 29.39 -7.41 6.62
CA ASP A 469 29.41 -8.80 7.02
C ASP A 469 30.22 -8.97 8.33
N ALA A 470 29.52 -9.13 9.46
CA ALA A 470 30.16 -9.31 10.77
C ALA A 470 30.67 -10.75 10.94
N SER A 471 29.93 -11.74 10.43
CA SER A 471 30.37 -13.13 10.39
C SER A 471 29.62 -13.91 9.31
N ILE A 472 30.30 -14.89 8.75
CA ILE A 472 29.73 -15.86 7.80
C ILE A 472 29.86 -17.23 8.45
N ARG A 473 28.79 -18.03 8.36
CA ARG A 473 28.77 -19.42 8.80
C ARG A 473 28.19 -20.29 7.70
N THR A 474 28.94 -21.27 7.25
CA THR A 474 28.45 -22.31 6.32
C THR A 474 27.71 -23.37 7.11
N VAL A 475 26.51 -23.71 6.67
CA VAL A 475 25.68 -24.79 7.25
C VAL A 475 25.27 -25.77 6.18
N SER A 476 25.12 -27.02 6.55
CA SER A 476 24.58 -28.07 5.69
C SER A 476 23.70 -29.02 6.50
N PHE A 477 22.72 -29.60 5.84
CA PHE A 477 21.75 -30.49 6.47
C PHE A 477 21.59 -31.75 5.63
N THR A 478 21.54 -32.91 6.27
CA THR A 478 21.30 -34.21 5.60
C THR A 478 19.87 -34.22 5.03
N ASN A 479 18.89 -33.76 5.81
CA ASN A 479 17.50 -33.62 5.41
C ASN A 479 17.14 -32.14 5.33
N PRO A 480 16.12 -31.73 4.55
CA PRO A 480 15.63 -30.35 4.55
C PRO A 480 15.34 -29.86 5.98
N SER A 481 15.81 -28.68 6.33
CA SER A 481 15.69 -28.10 7.67
C SER A 481 14.98 -26.77 7.63
N ASN A 482 14.03 -26.58 8.55
CA ASN A 482 13.18 -25.39 8.61
C ASN A 482 13.67 -24.40 9.65
N ALA A 483 13.55 -23.12 9.34
CA ALA A 483 13.77 -22.03 10.28
C ALA A 483 12.70 -20.92 10.11
N PRO A 484 12.21 -20.33 11.22
CA PRO A 484 11.25 -19.21 11.12
C PRO A 484 11.96 -17.93 10.71
N THR A 485 11.25 -17.12 9.93
CA THR A 485 11.67 -15.78 9.51
C THR A 485 10.55 -14.76 9.74
N ASP A 486 10.90 -13.59 10.29
CA ASP A 486 9.95 -12.49 10.49
C ASP A 486 10.03 -11.42 9.41
N ARG A 487 11.04 -11.48 8.53
CA ARG A 487 11.24 -10.48 7.48
C ARG A 487 12.12 -10.93 6.33
N ARG A 488 11.89 -10.28 5.22
CA ARG A 488 12.79 -10.23 4.07
C ARG A 488 13.36 -8.81 3.94
N ALA A 489 14.60 -8.69 3.57
CA ALA A 489 15.20 -7.42 3.18
C ALA A 489 16.20 -7.63 2.04
N ILE A 490 16.55 -6.56 1.34
CA ILE A 490 17.73 -6.53 0.50
C ILE A 490 18.90 -6.09 1.40
N VAL A 491 19.92 -6.91 1.52
CA VAL A 491 21.11 -6.60 2.32
C VAL A 491 22.34 -6.67 1.42
N ASN A 492 23.01 -5.55 1.27
CA ASN A 492 24.17 -5.41 0.36
C ASN A 492 23.88 -5.98 -1.05
N GLY A 493 22.75 -5.56 -1.65
CA GLY A 493 22.32 -6.01 -2.98
C GLY A 493 21.72 -7.42 -3.05
N ARG A 494 21.60 -8.14 -1.93
CA ARG A 494 21.10 -9.52 -1.89
C ARG A 494 19.74 -9.63 -1.19
N PRO A 495 18.72 -10.27 -1.77
CA PRO A 495 17.51 -10.64 -1.05
C PRO A 495 17.84 -11.66 0.05
N MET A 496 17.52 -11.34 1.30
CA MET A 496 17.88 -12.13 2.48
C MET A 496 16.67 -12.29 3.40
N TYR A 497 16.61 -13.43 4.12
CA TYR A 497 15.63 -13.71 5.16
C TYR A 497 16.30 -13.75 6.53
N GLN A 498 15.75 -13.03 7.51
CA GLN A 498 16.26 -13.06 8.89
C GLN A 498 15.70 -14.25 9.64
N ILE A 499 16.60 -15.06 10.25
CA ILE A 499 16.22 -16.21 11.06
C ILE A 499 15.96 -15.76 12.50
N THR A 500 14.80 -16.12 13.04
CA THR A 500 14.31 -15.60 14.33
C THR A 500 14.36 -16.61 15.47
N ALA A 501 14.61 -17.89 15.20
CA ALA A 501 14.70 -18.91 16.24
C ALA A 501 15.67 -20.04 15.87
N GLY A 502 16.05 -20.85 16.88
CA GLY A 502 16.97 -21.98 16.74
C GLY A 502 18.46 -21.58 16.78
N ALA A 503 19.32 -22.51 16.38
CA ALA A 503 20.77 -22.33 16.42
C ALA A 503 21.32 -21.25 15.49
N LEU A 504 20.50 -20.78 14.56
CA LEU A 504 20.84 -19.74 13.58
C LEU A 504 20.12 -18.41 13.88
N THR A 505 19.58 -18.22 15.06
CA THR A 505 18.91 -16.97 15.44
C THR A 505 19.80 -15.75 15.20
N GLY A 506 19.25 -14.73 14.52
CA GLY A 506 19.95 -13.51 14.19
C GLY A 506 20.85 -13.59 12.95
N TYR A 507 20.97 -14.76 12.34
CA TYR A 507 21.58 -14.88 11.02
C TYR A 507 20.57 -14.57 9.90
N TRP A 508 21.11 -14.23 8.74
CA TRP A 508 20.38 -14.02 7.51
C TRP A 508 20.75 -15.08 6.48
N ALA A 509 19.77 -15.67 5.83
CA ALA A 509 19.98 -16.60 4.73
C ALA A 509 19.66 -15.94 3.40
N ALA A 510 20.53 -16.09 2.39
CA ALA A 510 20.25 -15.58 1.06
C ALA A 510 19.05 -16.31 0.43
N ALA A 511 18.16 -15.57 -0.22
CA ALA A 511 16.95 -16.13 -0.86
C ALA A 511 17.29 -17.17 -1.94
N THR A 512 18.47 -17.10 -2.53
CA THR A 512 18.97 -18.10 -3.50
C THR A 512 19.42 -19.42 -2.86
N GLY A 513 19.67 -19.43 -1.54
CA GLY A 513 20.14 -20.60 -0.80
C GLY A 513 19.05 -21.39 -0.07
N VAL A 514 17.85 -20.82 0.02
CA VAL A 514 16.71 -21.41 0.76
C VAL A 514 15.42 -21.26 -0.04
N THR A 515 14.38 -22.01 0.33
CA THR A 515 13.03 -21.81 -0.16
C THR A 515 12.17 -21.21 0.95
N ILE A 516 11.16 -20.40 0.61
CA ILE A 516 10.21 -19.86 1.56
C ILE A 516 8.84 -20.48 1.37
N ASN A 517 8.17 -20.81 2.48
CA ASN A 517 6.86 -21.46 2.44
C ASN A 517 5.75 -20.52 1.94
N GLY A 518 4.82 -21.08 1.19
CA GLY A 518 3.64 -20.38 0.68
C GLY A 518 3.97 -19.30 -0.36
N GLY A 519 2.94 -18.63 -0.84
CA GLY A 519 3.09 -17.50 -1.75
C GLY A 519 3.32 -17.87 -3.21
N THR A 520 2.73 -18.94 -3.67
CA THR A 520 2.49 -19.13 -5.11
C THR A 520 1.19 -18.42 -5.49
N PRO A 521 1.15 -17.66 -6.60
CA PRO A 521 -0.11 -17.14 -7.09
C PRO A 521 -1.10 -18.30 -7.25
N VAL A 522 -2.34 -18.09 -6.82
CA VAL A 522 -3.43 -19.00 -7.17
C VAL A 522 -3.46 -19.07 -8.69
N GLN A 523 -3.04 -20.19 -9.26
CA GLN A 523 -3.02 -20.36 -10.72
C GLN A 523 -4.43 -20.18 -11.28
N PRO A 524 -4.56 -19.52 -12.43
CA PRO A 524 -5.85 -19.31 -13.05
C PRO A 524 -6.55 -20.62 -13.40
#